data_8b5815c37ef4be3f757e43f9b4c635d5
#
_entry.id   8b5815c37ef4be3f757e43f9b4c635d5
#
_cell.length_a   1.000
_cell.length_b   1.000
_cell.length_c   1.000
_cell.angle_alpha   90.00
_cell.angle_beta   90.00
_cell.angle_gamma   90.00
#
_symmetry.space_group_name_H-M   'P 1'
#
loop_
_entity.id
_entity.type
_entity.pdbx_description
1 polymer ?
#
loop_
_entity_poly.entity_id
_entity_poly.type
_entity_poly.pdbx_seq_one_letter_code
_entity_poly.pdbx_strand_id
1 'polypeptide(L)'
;MRAIVAESPDQLSWQEVPDAAAGPGEVLIKVAAAGVNRADVLQAAGKYPPPPGASDIIGMEVSGVVADTGGGVADWSAGQEVCALLAGGGYAEYVAVPAGQVLPVPDGVELVDAAGLPEVACTVWSNLVMVAHLGKGQVLLVHGGGSGIGSHAIQVARALGARVAVTAGSAEKLEFCRELGAEITINYRDEDFVARLREETHGADLILDIMGAAYLDRNIDALATDGQLVIIGMQGGITGELNIGKLLAKRARVIGTTLRARPVTGPNSKTEIVQAVRASVWPMIADGRVRPIIGASMPIQQAGDAHRRLVASDVTGKIVLTV
;
A
#
# COMPACT_ATOMS: atom_id res chain seq x y z
N MET A 1 -1.59 27.31 6.33
CA MET A 1 -0.55 26.30 6.07
C MET A 1 -0.27 26.15 4.60
N ARG A 2 0.79 25.44 4.23
CA ARG A 2 1.04 25.13 2.82
C ARG A 2 0.76 23.68 2.50
N ALA A 3 0.37 23.40 1.25
CA ALA A 3 0.08 22.06 0.74
C ALA A 3 0.38 21.96 -0.77
N ILE A 4 0.47 20.75 -1.27
CA ILE A 4 0.51 20.50 -2.72
C ILE A 4 -0.91 20.62 -3.27
N VAL A 5 -1.07 21.56 -4.18
CA VAL A 5 -2.30 21.73 -4.98
C VAL A 5 -2.04 21.14 -6.38
N ALA A 6 -2.93 20.25 -6.81
CA ALA A 6 -2.89 19.66 -8.14
C ALA A 6 -3.80 20.48 -9.09
N GLU A 7 -3.21 21.30 -9.94
CA GLU A 7 -3.93 22.02 -11.00
C GLU A 7 -4.14 21.12 -12.23
N SER A 8 -3.21 20.22 -12.45
CA SER A 8 -3.24 19.16 -13.46
C SER A 8 -2.29 18.00 -13.05
N PRO A 9 -2.31 16.86 -13.75
CA PRO A 9 -1.42 15.73 -13.44
C PRO A 9 0.06 16.08 -13.41
N ASP A 10 0.47 17.02 -14.25
CA ASP A 10 1.86 17.44 -14.42
C ASP A 10 2.18 18.75 -13.68
N GLN A 11 1.19 19.38 -13.04
CA GLN A 11 1.31 20.65 -12.36
C GLN A 11 0.90 20.53 -10.90
N LEU A 12 1.84 20.07 -10.09
CA LEU A 12 1.75 19.99 -8.64
C LEU A 12 2.58 21.13 -8.04
N SER A 13 1.94 22.01 -7.29
CA SER A 13 2.59 23.21 -6.75
C SER A 13 2.37 23.37 -5.25
N TRP A 14 3.41 23.80 -4.53
CA TRP A 14 3.39 24.05 -3.09
C TRP A 14 2.82 25.44 -2.82
N GLN A 15 1.58 25.51 -2.34
CA GLN A 15 0.81 26.75 -2.21
C GLN A 15 0.24 26.94 -0.80
N GLU A 16 -0.11 28.18 -0.46
CA GLU A 16 -0.89 28.48 0.74
C GLU A 16 -2.32 28.01 0.59
N VAL A 17 -2.81 27.33 1.62
CA VAL A 17 -4.18 26.83 1.76
C VAL A 17 -4.68 27.12 3.18
N PRO A 18 -5.99 27.06 3.44
CA PRO A 18 -6.53 27.17 4.81
C PRO A 18 -5.86 26.19 5.76
N ASP A 19 -5.68 26.59 7.01
CA ASP A 19 -5.10 25.75 8.04
C ASP A 19 -6.01 24.55 8.36
N ALA A 20 -5.40 23.38 8.56
CA ALA A 20 -6.10 22.21 9.08
C ALA A 20 -6.32 22.36 10.59
N ALA A 21 -7.44 21.85 11.09
CA ALA A 21 -7.76 21.78 12.50
C ALA A 21 -8.40 20.43 12.83
N ALA A 22 -8.08 19.87 13.99
CA ALA A 22 -8.68 18.62 14.46
C ALA A 22 -10.15 18.84 14.87
N GLY A 23 -11.05 18.13 14.21
CA GLY A 23 -12.45 18.01 14.66
C GLY A 23 -12.60 17.00 15.82
N PRO A 24 -13.83 16.84 16.37
CA PRO A 24 -14.08 15.83 17.38
C PRO A 24 -13.68 14.42 16.92
N GLY A 25 -12.88 13.72 17.73
CA GLY A 25 -12.38 12.39 17.43
C GLY A 25 -11.19 12.35 16.45
N GLU A 26 -10.61 13.51 16.11
CA GLU A 26 -9.48 13.61 15.20
C GLU A 26 -8.19 14.05 15.90
N VAL A 27 -7.06 13.73 15.29
CA VAL A 27 -5.70 14.14 15.68
C VAL A 27 -5.18 15.07 14.59
N LEU A 28 -4.64 16.22 14.95
CA LEU A 28 -3.87 17.09 14.06
C LEU A 28 -2.42 16.67 14.09
N ILE A 29 -1.89 16.28 12.95
CA ILE A 29 -0.48 15.89 12.80
C ILE A 29 0.27 17.00 12.07
N LYS A 30 1.37 17.48 12.66
CA LYS A 30 2.39 18.24 11.95
C LYS A 30 3.22 17.25 11.15
N VAL A 31 3.09 17.30 9.84
CA VAL A 31 3.68 16.33 8.92
C VAL A 31 5.19 16.50 8.84
N ALA A 32 5.94 15.43 9.02
CA ALA A 32 7.36 15.35 8.75
C ALA A 32 7.64 14.77 7.36
N ALA A 33 6.85 13.76 6.96
CA ALA A 33 6.94 13.18 5.63
C ALA A 33 5.60 12.56 5.20
N ALA A 34 5.40 12.43 3.88
CA ALA A 34 4.26 11.77 3.26
C ALA A 34 4.74 10.66 2.31
N GLY A 35 4.10 9.50 2.35
CA GLY A 35 4.37 8.41 1.41
C GLY A 35 3.69 8.64 0.06
N VAL A 36 4.38 8.29 -1.03
CA VAL A 36 3.84 8.40 -2.40
C VAL A 36 3.21 7.07 -2.81
N ASN A 37 1.99 7.14 -3.32
CA ASN A 37 1.21 6.00 -3.76
C ASN A 37 0.70 6.16 -5.19
N ARG A 38 0.44 5.05 -5.89
CA ARG A 38 -0.13 5.10 -7.25
C ARG A 38 -1.47 5.83 -7.30
N ALA A 39 -2.25 5.74 -6.25
CA ALA A 39 -3.54 6.42 -6.15
C ALA A 39 -3.40 7.95 -6.06
N ASP A 40 -2.29 8.48 -5.52
CA ASP A 40 -1.99 9.92 -5.52
C ASP A 40 -1.82 10.42 -6.95
N VAL A 41 -1.09 9.67 -7.79
CA VAL A 41 -0.92 9.96 -9.22
C VAL A 41 -2.27 9.92 -9.94
N LEU A 42 -3.12 8.93 -9.63
CA LEU A 42 -4.44 8.82 -10.23
C LEU A 42 -5.38 9.94 -9.76
N GLN A 43 -5.26 10.39 -8.51
CA GLN A 43 -6.02 11.55 -8.02
C GLN A 43 -5.59 12.82 -8.75
N ALA A 44 -4.29 13.08 -8.88
CA ALA A 44 -3.78 14.23 -9.64
C ALA A 44 -4.27 14.22 -11.10
N ALA A 45 -4.45 13.03 -11.68
CA ALA A 45 -4.99 12.85 -13.02
C ALA A 45 -6.55 12.89 -13.10
N GLY A 46 -7.24 13.14 -11.98
CA GLY A 46 -8.72 13.14 -11.92
C GLY A 46 -9.36 11.77 -12.10
N LYS A 47 -8.57 10.68 -12.03
CA LYS A 47 -9.02 9.30 -12.28
C LYS A 47 -9.36 8.52 -11.00
N TYR A 48 -9.06 9.08 -9.85
CA TYR A 48 -9.33 8.48 -8.54
C TYR A 48 -9.70 9.58 -7.52
N PRO A 49 -10.92 10.13 -7.59
CA PRO A 49 -11.34 11.21 -6.71
C PRO A 49 -11.36 10.78 -5.24
N PRO A 50 -11.14 11.71 -4.30
CA PRO A 50 -11.30 11.42 -2.89
C PRO A 50 -12.74 11.00 -2.56
N PRO A 51 -12.93 10.10 -1.58
CA PRO A 51 -14.28 9.78 -1.11
C PRO A 51 -14.96 11.01 -0.47
N PRO A 52 -16.30 11.05 -0.43
CA PRO A 52 -17.01 12.15 0.16
C PRO A 52 -16.55 12.49 1.58
N GLY A 53 -16.26 13.76 1.84
CA GLY A 53 -15.79 14.27 3.13
C GLY A 53 -14.27 14.15 3.35
N ALA A 54 -13.53 13.51 2.47
CA ALA A 54 -12.06 13.53 2.52
C ALA A 54 -11.52 14.82 1.87
N SER A 55 -10.29 15.19 2.26
CA SER A 55 -9.57 16.33 1.68
C SER A 55 -9.31 16.13 0.19
N ASP A 56 -9.44 17.20 -0.59
CA ASP A 56 -9.01 17.23 -2.00
C ASP A 56 -7.48 17.29 -2.16
N ILE A 57 -6.76 17.68 -1.09
CA ILE A 57 -5.29 17.60 -1.08
C ILE A 57 -4.87 16.13 -1.18
N ILE A 58 -3.88 15.89 -2.04
CA ILE A 58 -3.33 14.54 -2.28
C ILE A 58 -2.60 14.01 -1.03
N GLY A 59 -2.37 12.71 -0.98
CA GLY A 59 -1.58 12.03 0.05
C GLY A 59 -2.42 11.17 0.98
N MET A 60 -2.12 9.85 1.00
CA MET A 60 -2.92 8.87 1.73
C MET A 60 -2.20 8.28 2.94
N GLU A 61 -1.01 8.72 3.23
CA GLU A 61 -0.26 8.34 4.43
C GLU A 61 0.78 9.41 4.79
N VAL A 62 1.04 9.55 6.06
CA VAL A 62 2.05 10.48 6.59
C VAL A 62 2.75 9.88 7.81
N SER A 63 3.90 10.48 8.16
CA SER A 63 4.45 10.48 9.51
C SER A 63 4.65 11.90 9.99
N GLY A 64 4.70 12.08 11.30
CA GLY A 64 4.87 13.40 11.89
C GLY A 64 4.69 13.39 13.39
N VAL A 65 4.44 14.56 13.95
CA VAL A 65 4.24 14.76 15.38
C VAL A 65 2.83 15.26 15.64
N VAL A 66 2.17 14.69 16.63
CA VAL A 66 0.86 15.18 17.08
C VAL A 66 0.98 16.63 17.51
N ALA A 67 0.31 17.53 16.83
CA ALA A 67 0.28 18.97 17.12
C ALA A 67 -0.87 19.31 18.07
N ASP A 68 -2.05 18.70 17.88
CA ASP A 68 -3.25 18.93 18.67
C ASP A 68 -4.20 17.73 18.57
N THR A 69 -5.20 17.68 19.46
CA THR A 69 -6.23 16.63 19.46
C THR A 69 -7.62 17.25 19.63
N GLY A 70 -8.56 16.78 18.82
CA GLY A 70 -9.96 17.16 18.96
C GLY A 70 -10.64 16.53 20.18
N GLY A 71 -11.84 17.05 20.50
CA GLY A 71 -12.62 16.54 21.63
C GLY A 71 -12.89 15.03 21.51
N GLY A 72 -12.74 14.30 22.64
CA GLY A 72 -13.00 12.85 22.73
C GLY A 72 -11.80 11.97 22.37
N VAL A 73 -10.65 12.52 21.98
CA VAL A 73 -9.41 11.77 21.78
C VAL A 73 -8.68 11.63 23.12
N ALA A 74 -8.45 10.38 23.55
CA ALA A 74 -7.76 10.06 24.81
C ALA A 74 -6.43 9.33 24.60
N ASP A 75 -6.25 8.67 23.44
CA ASP A 75 -5.11 7.78 23.18
C ASP A 75 -3.87 8.51 22.64
N TRP A 76 -4.02 9.79 22.26
CA TRP A 76 -2.96 10.59 21.65
C TRP A 76 -2.75 11.91 22.40
N SER A 77 -1.51 12.38 22.44
CA SER A 77 -1.11 13.63 23.06
C SER A 77 -0.12 14.40 22.20
N ALA A 78 -0.15 15.73 22.28
CA ALA A 78 0.79 16.59 21.58
C ALA A 78 2.26 16.21 21.87
N GLY A 79 3.10 16.23 20.86
CA GLY A 79 4.50 15.86 20.92
C GLY A 79 4.81 14.38 20.65
N GLN A 80 3.81 13.51 20.54
CA GLN A 80 4.03 12.10 20.16
C GLN A 80 4.36 11.95 18.67
N GLU A 81 5.36 11.14 18.36
CA GLU A 81 5.69 10.74 16.99
C GLU A 81 4.75 9.64 16.51
N VAL A 82 4.15 9.87 15.36
CA VAL A 82 3.10 9.03 14.81
C VAL A 82 3.24 8.86 13.29
N CYS A 83 2.60 7.83 12.75
CA CYS A 83 2.25 7.74 11.34
C CYS A 83 0.76 7.47 11.21
N ALA A 84 0.17 7.74 10.03
CA ALA A 84 -1.27 7.65 9.87
C ALA A 84 -1.69 7.22 8.46
N LEU A 85 -2.78 6.43 8.41
CA LEU A 85 -3.50 6.10 7.18
C LEU A 85 -4.54 7.18 6.91
N LEU A 86 -4.52 7.76 5.71
CA LEU A 86 -5.38 8.88 5.31
C LEU A 86 -6.33 8.51 4.16
N ALA A 87 -7.38 9.30 4.00
CA ALA A 87 -8.19 9.29 2.79
C ALA A 87 -7.80 10.43 1.81
N GLY A 88 -6.91 11.32 2.22
CA GLY A 88 -6.39 12.50 1.54
C GLY A 88 -5.76 13.45 2.54
N GLY A 89 -5.10 14.52 2.06
CA GLY A 89 -4.55 15.57 2.92
C GLY A 89 -3.07 15.43 3.27
N GLY A 90 -2.42 14.33 2.93
CA GLY A 90 -1.06 14.04 3.40
C GLY A 90 0.04 14.92 2.82
N TYR A 91 -0.17 15.52 1.65
CA TYR A 91 0.85 16.40 1.04
C TYR A 91 0.70 17.84 1.53
N ALA A 92 0.78 18.04 2.84
CA ALA A 92 0.61 19.33 3.50
C ALA A 92 1.47 19.45 4.75
N GLU A 93 1.63 20.65 5.30
CA GLU A 93 2.33 20.89 6.57
C GLU A 93 1.59 20.28 7.76
N TYR A 94 0.25 20.23 7.70
CA TYR A 94 -0.60 19.66 8.73
C TYR A 94 -1.75 18.87 8.11
N VAL A 95 -2.18 17.81 8.79
CA VAL A 95 -3.36 17.02 8.41
C VAL A 95 -4.15 16.60 9.64
N ALA A 96 -5.48 16.74 9.58
CA ALA A 96 -6.38 16.17 10.57
C ALA A 96 -6.80 14.75 10.13
N VAL A 97 -6.77 13.81 11.05
CA VAL A 97 -7.05 12.40 10.79
C VAL A 97 -7.84 11.76 11.93
N PRO A 98 -8.83 10.90 11.66
CA PRO A 98 -9.52 10.17 12.71
C PRO A 98 -8.53 9.41 13.62
N ALA A 99 -8.65 9.56 14.92
CA ALA A 99 -7.70 9.00 15.91
C ALA A 99 -7.47 7.49 15.76
N GLY A 100 -8.50 6.75 15.32
CA GLY A 100 -8.40 5.30 15.06
C GLY A 100 -7.58 4.92 13.82
N GLN A 101 -7.14 5.89 13.01
CA GLN A 101 -6.27 5.68 11.84
C GLN A 101 -4.81 6.09 12.11
N VAL A 102 -4.50 6.51 13.33
CA VAL A 102 -3.15 6.88 13.79
C VAL A 102 -2.47 5.67 14.41
N LEU A 103 -1.17 5.55 14.17
CA LEU A 103 -0.28 4.50 14.64
C LEU A 103 0.94 5.15 15.28
N PRO A 104 1.51 4.59 16.36
CA PRO A 104 2.82 5.07 16.85
C PRO A 104 3.88 4.76 15.78
N VAL A 105 4.93 5.54 15.70
CA VAL A 105 6.12 5.15 14.94
C VAL A 105 6.65 3.84 15.52
N PRO A 106 6.91 2.79 14.71
CA PRO A 106 7.44 1.54 15.25
C PRO A 106 8.84 1.72 15.84
N ASP A 107 9.15 0.96 16.88
CA ASP A 107 10.49 0.97 17.48
C ASP A 107 11.57 0.66 16.43
N GLY A 108 12.63 1.47 16.41
CA GLY A 108 13.75 1.32 15.49
C GLY A 108 13.52 1.85 14.07
N VAL A 109 12.39 2.50 13.81
CA VAL A 109 12.09 3.16 12.54
C VAL A 109 12.23 4.67 12.67
N GLU A 110 12.97 5.29 11.76
CA GLU A 110 13.08 6.74 11.68
C GLU A 110 11.75 7.39 11.30
N LEU A 111 11.47 8.57 11.88
CA LEU A 111 10.20 9.27 11.68
C LEU A 111 9.86 9.46 10.19
N VAL A 112 10.83 9.85 9.37
CA VAL A 112 10.63 10.06 7.92
C VAL A 112 10.28 8.74 7.22
N ASP A 113 10.95 7.65 7.55
CA ASP A 113 10.74 6.34 6.94
C ASP A 113 9.38 5.73 7.32
N ALA A 114 8.88 6.07 8.51
CA ALA A 114 7.56 5.65 8.97
C ALA A 114 6.42 6.14 8.07
N ALA A 115 6.61 7.23 7.29
CA ALA A 115 5.64 7.71 6.32
C ALA A 115 5.35 6.70 5.20
N GLY A 116 6.23 5.75 4.95
CA GLY A 116 6.04 4.72 3.92
C GLY A 116 5.37 3.44 4.40
N LEU A 117 4.87 3.38 5.64
CA LEU A 117 4.33 2.17 6.25
C LEU A 117 2.79 2.06 6.23
N PRO A 118 1.99 3.08 6.59
CA PRO A 118 0.57 2.92 6.87
C PRO A 118 -0.23 2.32 5.70
N GLU A 119 -0.04 2.85 4.49
CA GLU A 119 -0.80 2.41 3.31
C GLU A 119 -0.40 0.99 2.90
N VAL A 120 0.90 0.69 2.82
CA VAL A 120 1.35 -0.65 2.42
C VAL A 120 1.01 -1.71 3.48
N ALA A 121 1.17 -1.40 4.77
CA ALA A 121 0.85 -2.33 5.84
C ALA A 121 -0.65 -2.62 5.90
N CYS A 122 -1.50 -1.59 5.81
CA CYS A 122 -2.95 -1.76 5.83
C CYS A 122 -3.46 -2.47 4.56
N THR A 123 -2.92 -2.13 3.38
CA THR A 123 -3.28 -2.80 2.13
C THR A 123 -2.86 -4.27 2.15
N VAL A 124 -1.63 -4.57 2.51
CA VAL A 124 -1.12 -5.95 2.53
C VAL A 124 -1.85 -6.77 3.58
N TRP A 125 -1.94 -6.31 4.83
CA TRP A 125 -2.57 -7.06 5.90
C TRP A 125 -4.04 -7.33 5.64
N SER A 126 -4.80 -6.29 5.24
CA SER A 126 -6.23 -6.47 4.95
C SER A 126 -6.49 -7.46 3.82
N ASN A 127 -5.66 -7.48 2.78
CA ASN A 127 -5.86 -8.35 1.62
C ASN A 127 -5.32 -9.76 1.86
N LEU A 128 -4.11 -9.91 2.37
CA LEU A 128 -3.52 -11.24 2.57
C LEU A 128 -4.14 -11.98 3.75
N VAL A 129 -4.41 -11.28 4.86
CA VAL A 129 -4.81 -11.93 6.11
C VAL A 129 -6.31 -11.80 6.36
N MET A 130 -6.86 -10.58 6.35
CA MET A 130 -8.27 -10.38 6.73
C MET A 130 -9.24 -10.88 5.65
N VAL A 131 -8.88 -10.75 4.36
CA VAL A 131 -9.72 -11.15 3.22
C VAL A 131 -9.40 -12.55 2.75
N ALA A 132 -8.14 -12.84 2.45
CA ALA A 132 -7.74 -14.08 1.81
C ALA A 132 -7.27 -15.18 2.78
N HIS A 133 -7.05 -14.84 4.06
CA HIS A 133 -6.64 -15.79 5.12
C HIS A 133 -5.37 -16.57 4.78
N LEU A 134 -4.35 -15.88 4.23
CA LEU A 134 -3.06 -16.48 3.90
C LEU A 134 -2.44 -17.17 5.12
N GLY A 135 -2.14 -18.44 4.99
CA GLY A 135 -1.57 -19.27 6.05
C GLY A 135 -0.18 -19.83 5.73
N LYS A 136 0.40 -20.48 6.75
CA LYS A 136 1.70 -21.13 6.64
C LYS A 136 1.71 -22.22 5.56
N GLY A 137 2.77 -22.23 4.75
CA GLY A 137 2.99 -23.23 3.69
C GLY A 137 2.25 -22.94 2.38
N GLN A 138 1.30 -22.00 2.37
CA GLN A 138 0.62 -21.59 1.15
C GLN A 138 1.56 -20.79 0.22
N VAL A 139 1.28 -20.82 -1.07
CA VAL A 139 2.01 -20.10 -2.11
C VAL A 139 1.32 -18.77 -2.41
N LEU A 140 2.00 -17.66 -2.14
CA LEU A 140 1.59 -16.32 -2.55
C LEU A 140 2.34 -15.90 -3.81
N LEU A 141 1.60 -15.51 -4.86
CA LEU A 141 2.18 -14.78 -5.99
C LEU A 141 1.89 -13.28 -5.85
N VAL A 142 2.94 -12.46 -5.91
CA VAL A 142 2.84 -11.00 -5.88
C VAL A 142 3.26 -10.41 -7.22
N HIS A 143 2.36 -9.73 -7.90
CA HIS A 143 2.73 -8.97 -9.09
C HIS A 143 3.35 -7.62 -8.69
N GLY A 144 4.51 -7.31 -9.29
CA GLY A 144 5.26 -6.10 -8.99
C GLY A 144 6.03 -6.16 -7.65
N GLY A 145 6.79 -7.24 -7.42
CA GLY A 145 7.54 -7.49 -6.19
C GLY A 145 8.45 -6.34 -5.74
N GLY A 146 9.04 -5.58 -6.68
CA GLY A 146 9.90 -4.43 -6.36
C GLY A 146 9.16 -3.14 -5.99
N SER A 147 7.83 -3.11 -5.99
CA SER A 147 7.03 -1.94 -5.56
C SER A 147 6.96 -1.83 -4.04
N GLY A 148 6.45 -0.70 -3.52
CA GLY A 148 6.20 -0.53 -2.10
C GLY A 148 5.26 -1.61 -1.53
N ILE A 149 4.16 -1.91 -2.23
CA ILE A 149 3.25 -3.01 -1.86
C ILE A 149 3.95 -4.35 -1.93
N GLY A 150 4.66 -4.63 -3.03
CA GLY A 150 5.34 -5.91 -3.26
C GLY A 150 6.41 -6.19 -2.22
N SER A 151 7.28 -5.22 -1.94
CA SER A 151 8.36 -5.37 -0.95
C SER A 151 7.82 -5.60 0.47
N HIS A 152 6.71 -4.98 0.83
CA HIS A 152 6.06 -5.22 2.11
C HIS A 152 5.34 -6.58 2.16
N ALA A 153 4.64 -6.95 1.07
CA ALA A 153 3.93 -8.23 0.96
C ALA A 153 4.88 -9.43 1.05
N ILE A 154 6.06 -9.38 0.42
CA ILE A 154 7.09 -10.43 0.53
C ILE A 154 7.45 -10.67 2.00
N GLN A 155 7.79 -9.60 2.72
CA GLN A 155 8.25 -9.69 4.10
C GLN A 155 7.15 -10.21 5.04
N VAL A 156 5.93 -9.66 4.94
CA VAL A 156 4.79 -10.09 5.77
C VAL A 156 4.43 -11.55 5.48
N ALA A 157 4.31 -11.96 4.22
CA ALA A 157 3.99 -13.33 3.85
C ALA A 157 5.05 -14.34 4.35
N ARG A 158 6.34 -13.99 4.21
CA ARG A 158 7.44 -14.77 4.78
C ARG A 158 7.33 -14.89 6.30
N ALA A 159 7.03 -13.79 6.99
CA ALA A 159 6.86 -13.78 8.44
C ALA A 159 5.69 -14.66 8.91
N LEU A 160 4.67 -14.83 8.07
CA LEU A 160 3.55 -15.75 8.27
C LEU A 160 3.87 -17.22 7.89
N GLY A 161 5.05 -17.48 7.32
CA GLY A 161 5.50 -18.79 6.89
C GLY A 161 4.93 -19.26 5.56
N ALA A 162 4.43 -18.35 4.73
CA ALA A 162 4.03 -18.62 3.35
C ALA A 162 5.26 -18.67 2.42
N ARG A 163 5.14 -19.40 1.32
CA ARG A 163 6.12 -19.39 0.21
C ARG A 163 5.77 -18.24 -0.73
N VAL A 164 6.76 -17.47 -1.14
CA VAL A 164 6.51 -16.25 -1.93
C VAL A 164 7.11 -16.35 -3.32
N ALA A 165 6.25 -16.21 -4.32
CA ALA A 165 6.60 -15.98 -5.71
C ALA A 165 6.35 -14.51 -6.08
N VAL A 166 7.20 -13.92 -6.92
CA VAL A 166 7.04 -12.53 -7.38
C VAL A 166 7.28 -12.39 -8.86
N THR A 167 6.61 -11.40 -9.47
CA THR A 167 6.99 -10.92 -10.81
C THR A 167 7.64 -9.54 -10.69
N ALA A 168 8.72 -9.31 -11.45
CA ALA A 168 9.32 -7.98 -11.64
C ALA A 168 9.91 -7.87 -13.05
N GLY A 169 10.27 -6.66 -13.49
CA GLY A 169 10.68 -6.39 -14.87
C GLY A 169 12.18 -6.20 -15.07
N SER A 170 13.03 -6.51 -14.08
CA SER A 170 14.48 -6.48 -14.22
C SER A 170 15.17 -7.43 -13.24
N ALA A 171 16.35 -7.93 -13.62
CA ALA A 171 17.16 -8.81 -12.78
C ALA A 171 17.51 -8.17 -11.42
N GLU A 172 17.81 -6.88 -11.40
CA GLU A 172 18.09 -6.13 -10.18
C GLU A 172 16.91 -6.15 -9.19
N LYS A 173 15.68 -5.89 -9.69
CA LYS A 173 14.47 -5.95 -8.85
C LYS A 173 14.17 -7.36 -8.37
N LEU A 174 14.45 -8.37 -9.18
CA LEU A 174 14.26 -9.77 -8.77
C LEU A 174 15.26 -10.17 -7.69
N GLU A 175 16.52 -9.75 -7.80
CA GLU A 175 17.52 -9.99 -6.76
C GLU A 175 17.12 -9.31 -5.45
N PHE A 176 16.73 -8.05 -5.50
CA PHE A 176 16.17 -7.36 -4.34
C PHE A 176 14.98 -8.12 -3.70
N CYS A 177 14.07 -8.68 -4.51
CA CYS A 177 12.96 -9.48 -4.00
C CYS A 177 13.45 -10.78 -3.31
N ARG A 178 14.52 -11.41 -3.82
CA ARG A 178 15.15 -12.58 -3.16
C ARG A 178 15.73 -12.21 -1.80
N GLU A 179 16.42 -11.09 -1.70
CA GLU A 179 16.96 -10.58 -0.44
C GLU A 179 15.87 -10.35 0.60
N LEU A 180 14.66 -9.93 0.18
CA LEU A 180 13.50 -9.80 1.05
C LEU A 180 12.85 -11.16 1.40
N GLY A 181 13.21 -12.23 0.71
CA GLY A 181 12.75 -13.59 0.97
C GLY A 181 11.75 -14.17 -0.03
N ALA A 182 11.67 -13.63 -1.25
CA ALA A 182 10.95 -14.29 -2.34
C ALA A 182 11.73 -15.55 -2.78
N GLU A 183 11.06 -16.72 -2.78
CA GLU A 183 11.65 -17.98 -3.19
C GLU A 183 11.65 -18.14 -4.71
N ILE A 184 10.57 -17.71 -5.38
CA ILE A 184 10.37 -17.82 -6.81
C ILE A 184 10.33 -16.41 -7.39
N THR A 185 11.28 -16.09 -8.27
CA THR A 185 11.37 -14.78 -8.90
C THR A 185 11.27 -14.91 -10.40
N ILE A 186 10.35 -14.16 -11.03
CA ILE A 186 9.94 -14.31 -12.42
C ILE A 186 10.09 -12.98 -13.14
N ASN A 187 10.91 -12.94 -14.19
CA ASN A 187 10.99 -11.78 -15.07
C ASN A 187 9.84 -11.81 -16.07
N TYR A 188 8.78 -11.06 -15.84
CA TYR A 188 7.60 -11.05 -16.70
C TYR A 188 7.85 -10.57 -18.14
N ARG A 189 9.04 -10.03 -18.43
CA ARG A 189 9.44 -9.60 -19.77
C ARG A 189 9.95 -10.76 -20.63
N ASP A 190 10.57 -11.74 -19.97
CA ASP A 190 11.28 -12.83 -20.63
C ASP A 190 10.64 -14.19 -20.35
N GLU A 191 9.83 -14.31 -19.30
CA GLU A 191 9.27 -15.55 -18.81
C GLU A 191 7.73 -15.52 -18.75
N ASP A 192 7.11 -16.68 -19.00
CA ASP A 192 5.70 -16.89 -18.70
C ASP A 192 5.54 -17.24 -17.20
N PHE A 193 4.95 -16.33 -16.44
CA PHE A 193 4.80 -16.52 -15.00
C PHE A 193 3.89 -17.71 -14.63
N VAL A 194 2.95 -18.10 -15.50
CA VAL A 194 2.08 -19.26 -15.27
C VAL A 194 2.89 -20.55 -15.37
N ALA A 195 3.64 -20.71 -16.47
CA ALA A 195 4.50 -21.85 -16.67
C ALA A 195 5.55 -21.97 -15.56
N ARG A 196 6.24 -20.84 -15.32
CA ARG A 196 7.33 -20.77 -14.32
C ARG A 196 6.87 -21.10 -12.89
N LEU A 197 5.68 -20.61 -12.49
CA LEU A 197 5.11 -20.93 -11.19
C LEU A 197 4.74 -22.40 -11.06
N ARG A 198 4.21 -23.02 -12.15
CA ARG A 198 3.81 -24.44 -12.17
C ARG A 198 5.00 -25.39 -12.14
N GLU A 199 6.17 -25.00 -12.60
CA GLU A 199 7.39 -25.81 -12.51
C GLU A 199 7.80 -26.06 -11.05
N GLU A 200 7.55 -25.13 -10.14
CA GLU A 200 8.00 -25.18 -8.75
C GLU A 200 6.84 -25.41 -7.73
N THR A 201 5.60 -25.27 -8.19
CA THR A 201 4.42 -25.37 -7.32
C THR A 201 3.22 -25.99 -8.04
N HIS A 202 2.14 -26.23 -7.31
CA HIS A 202 0.85 -26.62 -7.91
C HIS A 202 -0.03 -25.41 -8.29
N GLY A 203 0.55 -24.21 -8.38
CA GLY A 203 -0.12 -22.92 -8.57
C GLY A 203 -0.09 -22.08 -7.30
N ALA A 204 -0.61 -20.87 -7.37
CA ALA A 204 -0.70 -19.96 -6.23
C ALA A 204 -2.02 -20.20 -5.45
N ASP A 205 -1.92 -20.32 -4.14
CA ASP A 205 -3.09 -20.31 -3.24
C ASP A 205 -3.69 -18.90 -3.18
N LEU A 206 -2.83 -17.89 -3.31
CA LEU A 206 -3.21 -16.49 -3.32
C LEU A 206 -2.38 -15.72 -4.36
N ILE A 207 -3.04 -14.87 -5.14
CA ILE A 207 -2.39 -13.90 -6.01
C ILE A 207 -2.78 -12.49 -5.55
N LEU A 208 -1.80 -11.66 -5.25
CA LEU A 208 -1.96 -10.22 -5.02
C LEU A 208 -1.68 -9.48 -6.33
N ASP A 209 -2.74 -8.93 -6.93
CA ASP A 209 -2.69 -8.36 -8.27
C ASP A 209 -2.90 -6.85 -8.31
N ILE A 210 -1.93 -6.15 -8.91
CA ILE A 210 -1.98 -4.72 -9.22
C ILE A 210 -2.27 -4.44 -10.69
N MET A 211 -2.34 -5.48 -11.54
CA MET A 211 -2.44 -5.34 -13.01
C MET A 211 -3.89 -5.28 -13.49
N GLY A 212 -4.77 -6.09 -12.92
CA GLY A 212 -6.17 -6.13 -13.32
C GLY A 212 -6.38 -6.83 -14.66
N ALA A 213 -7.12 -6.19 -15.57
CA ALA A 213 -7.67 -6.83 -16.79
C ALA A 213 -6.64 -7.59 -17.65
N ALA A 214 -5.47 -7.01 -17.88
CA ALA A 214 -4.44 -7.62 -18.75
C ALA A 214 -3.90 -8.97 -18.22
N TYR A 215 -4.00 -9.21 -16.89
CA TYR A 215 -3.51 -10.44 -16.28
C TYR A 215 -4.63 -11.39 -15.83
N LEU A 216 -5.90 -11.00 -15.96
CA LEU A 216 -7.03 -11.72 -15.37
C LEU A 216 -7.07 -13.20 -15.76
N ASP A 217 -7.05 -13.53 -17.06
CA ASP A 217 -7.11 -14.92 -17.53
C ASP A 217 -5.87 -15.73 -17.11
N ARG A 218 -4.67 -15.13 -17.27
CA ARG A 218 -3.42 -15.77 -16.86
C ARG A 218 -3.34 -15.97 -15.35
N ASN A 219 -3.87 -15.03 -14.55
CA ASN A 219 -3.97 -15.18 -13.11
C ASN A 219 -4.85 -16.38 -12.73
N ILE A 220 -6.01 -16.55 -13.40
CA ILE A 220 -6.83 -17.75 -13.17
C ILE A 220 -6.06 -19.03 -13.51
N ASP A 221 -5.28 -19.04 -14.60
CA ASP A 221 -4.42 -20.18 -14.95
C ASP A 221 -3.33 -20.44 -13.89
N ALA A 222 -2.77 -19.40 -13.30
CA ALA A 222 -1.71 -19.49 -12.29
C ALA A 222 -2.22 -19.95 -10.91
N LEU A 223 -3.52 -19.79 -10.60
CA LEU A 223 -4.08 -20.24 -9.33
C LEU A 223 -3.98 -21.76 -9.15
N ALA A 224 -3.77 -22.18 -7.92
CA ALA A 224 -4.03 -23.54 -7.48
C ALA A 224 -5.54 -23.82 -7.42
N THR A 225 -5.93 -25.07 -7.18
CA THR A 225 -7.30 -25.42 -6.83
C THR A 225 -7.66 -24.78 -5.49
N ASP A 226 -8.87 -24.22 -5.40
CA ASP A 226 -9.37 -23.40 -4.29
C ASP A 226 -8.61 -22.06 -4.08
N GLY A 227 -7.76 -21.68 -5.02
CA GLY A 227 -6.95 -20.46 -4.95
C GLY A 227 -7.78 -19.17 -5.09
N GLN A 228 -7.18 -18.06 -4.68
CA GLN A 228 -7.83 -16.75 -4.62
C GLN A 228 -7.01 -15.71 -5.38
N LEU A 229 -7.66 -14.94 -6.24
CA LEU A 229 -7.10 -13.76 -6.89
C LEU A 229 -7.64 -12.51 -6.21
N VAL A 230 -6.77 -11.73 -5.55
CA VAL A 230 -7.14 -10.46 -4.93
C VAL A 230 -6.59 -9.32 -5.78
N ILE A 231 -7.49 -8.57 -6.41
CA ILE A 231 -7.18 -7.44 -7.29
C ILE A 231 -7.26 -6.15 -6.47
N ILE A 232 -6.13 -5.44 -6.39
CA ILE A 232 -5.98 -4.16 -5.67
C ILE A 232 -5.58 -3.01 -6.59
N GLY A 233 -5.34 -3.29 -7.88
CA GLY A 233 -4.94 -2.29 -8.86
C GLY A 233 -5.39 -2.66 -10.27
N MET A 234 -5.30 -1.69 -11.19
CA MET A 234 -5.82 -1.77 -12.56
C MET A 234 -4.83 -1.21 -13.58
N GLN A 235 -3.51 -1.41 -13.35
CA GLN A 235 -2.47 -0.82 -14.20
C GLN A 235 -2.51 -1.36 -15.63
N GLY A 236 -2.99 -2.58 -15.83
CA GLY A 236 -3.18 -3.23 -17.13
C GLY A 236 -4.61 -3.19 -17.67
N GLY A 237 -5.46 -2.32 -17.12
CA GLY A 237 -6.83 -2.12 -17.61
C GLY A 237 -7.92 -2.41 -16.59
N ILE A 238 -9.10 -1.80 -16.84
CA ILE A 238 -10.26 -1.84 -15.93
C ILE A 238 -11.34 -2.83 -16.35
N THR A 239 -11.31 -3.32 -17.60
CA THR A 239 -12.32 -4.23 -18.16
C THR A 239 -11.63 -5.42 -18.81
N GLY A 240 -12.03 -6.62 -18.44
CA GLY A 240 -11.49 -7.87 -18.98
C GLY A 240 -12.54 -8.98 -18.99
N GLU A 241 -12.32 -10.01 -19.81
CA GLU A 241 -13.17 -11.20 -19.86
C GLU A 241 -12.75 -12.21 -18.79
N LEU A 242 -13.73 -12.81 -18.11
CA LEU A 242 -13.52 -13.87 -17.13
C LEU A 242 -13.99 -15.21 -17.71
N ASN A 243 -13.09 -16.18 -17.84
CA ASN A 243 -13.44 -17.54 -18.22
C ASN A 243 -14.04 -18.28 -17.03
N ILE A 244 -15.38 -18.37 -17.02
CA ILE A 244 -16.14 -19.03 -15.95
C ILE A 244 -15.80 -20.53 -15.84
N GLY A 245 -15.54 -21.20 -16.99
CA GLY A 245 -15.13 -22.61 -17.00
C GLY A 245 -13.84 -22.86 -16.23
N LYS A 246 -12.81 -22.03 -16.45
CA LYS A 246 -11.55 -22.09 -15.70
C LYS A 246 -11.78 -21.85 -14.21
N LEU A 247 -12.60 -20.83 -13.87
CA LEU A 247 -12.92 -20.48 -12.49
C LEU A 247 -13.59 -21.65 -11.76
N LEU A 248 -14.60 -22.28 -12.38
CA LEU A 248 -15.30 -23.43 -11.82
C LEU A 248 -14.37 -24.65 -11.66
N ALA A 249 -13.58 -24.97 -12.68
CA ALA A 249 -12.66 -26.11 -12.65
C ALA A 249 -11.67 -26.05 -11.48
N LYS A 250 -11.26 -24.82 -11.11
CA LYS A 250 -10.35 -24.58 -9.98
C LYS A 250 -11.07 -24.30 -8.65
N ARG A 251 -12.39 -24.15 -8.64
CA ARG A 251 -13.16 -23.64 -7.48
C ARG A 251 -12.57 -22.33 -6.92
N ALA A 252 -12.01 -21.54 -7.81
CA ALA A 252 -11.25 -20.34 -7.46
C ALA A 252 -12.16 -19.15 -7.13
N ARG A 253 -11.59 -18.14 -6.49
CA ARG A 253 -12.25 -16.87 -6.17
C ARG A 253 -11.55 -15.71 -6.84
N VAL A 254 -12.33 -14.72 -7.31
CA VAL A 254 -11.83 -13.41 -7.77
C VAL A 254 -12.43 -12.35 -6.86
N ILE A 255 -11.58 -11.58 -6.22
CA ILE A 255 -11.95 -10.62 -5.18
C ILE A 255 -11.37 -9.26 -5.55
N GLY A 256 -12.21 -8.24 -5.67
CA GLY A 256 -11.77 -6.85 -5.78
C GLY A 256 -11.87 -6.15 -4.43
N THR A 257 -10.86 -5.35 -4.08
CA THR A 257 -10.84 -4.61 -2.82
C THR A 257 -10.38 -3.16 -3.01
N THR A 258 -10.74 -2.32 -2.05
CA THR A 258 -10.21 -0.97 -1.92
C THR A 258 -10.02 -0.64 -0.44
N LEU A 259 -9.02 0.17 -0.11
CA LEU A 259 -8.77 0.61 1.27
C LEU A 259 -9.33 2.02 1.50
N ARG A 260 -9.03 2.95 0.62
CA ARG A 260 -9.35 4.38 0.76
C ARG A 260 -10.83 4.67 1.02
N ALA A 261 -11.72 3.99 0.29
CA ALA A 261 -13.16 4.20 0.37
C ALA A 261 -13.85 3.44 1.51
N ARG A 262 -13.10 2.69 2.33
CA ARG A 262 -13.69 2.00 3.50
C ARG A 262 -14.17 3.03 4.54
N PRO A 263 -15.21 2.71 5.31
CA PRO A 263 -15.67 3.59 6.38
C PRO A 263 -14.56 3.81 7.42
N VAL A 264 -14.68 4.89 8.18
CA VAL A 264 -13.72 5.20 9.26
C VAL A 264 -13.85 4.17 10.39
N THR A 265 -15.08 3.85 10.83
CA THR A 265 -15.39 2.93 11.94
C THR A 265 -16.39 1.86 11.53
N GLY A 266 -16.52 0.81 12.32
CA GLY A 266 -17.42 -0.32 12.08
C GLY A 266 -16.71 -1.51 11.44
N PRO A 267 -17.46 -2.55 11.02
CA PRO A 267 -16.89 -3.75 10.42
C PRO A 267 -16.14 -3.45 9.10
N ASN A 268 -14.97 -4.05 8.93
CA ASN A 268 -14.09 -3.87 7.76
C ASN A 268 -13.66 -2.39 7.53
N SER A 269 -13.67 -1.57 8.58
CA SER A 269 -13.28 -0.16 8.53
C SER A 269 -11.77 0.03 8.47
N LYS A 270 -11.35 1.27 8.17
CA LYS A 270 -9.95 1.67 8.28
C LYS A 270 -9.41 1.52 9.70
N THR A 271 -10.20 1.92 10.71
CA THR A 271 -9.82 1.76 12.12
C THR A 271 -9.57 0.30 12.50
N GLU A 272 -10.47 -0.62 12.10
CA GLU A 272 -10.28 -2.06 12.36
C GLU A 272 -9.00 -2.60 11.71
N ILE A 273 -8.73 -2.21 10.46
CA ILE A 273 -7.52 -2.61 9.75
C ILE A 273 -6.27 -2.05 10.43
N VAL A 274 -6.28 -0.77 10.81
CA VAL A 274 -5.15 -0.10 11.49
C VAL A 274 -4.87 -0.77 12.84
N GLN A 275 -5.90 -1.11 13.61
CA GLN A 275 -5.76 -1.85 14.88
C GLN A 275 -5.17 -3.25 14.64
N ALA A 276 -5.62 -3.98 13.63
CA ALA A 276 -5.08 -5.28 13.28
C ALA A 276 -3.62 -5.21 12.84
N VAL A 277 -3.26 -4.20 12.06
CA VAL A 277 -1.88 -3.90 11.65
C VAL A 277 -1.01 -3.58 12.86
N ARG A 278 -1.48 -2.70 13.75
CA ARG A 278 -0.77 -2.36 15.00
C ARG A 278 -0.50 -3.59 15.86
N ALA A 279 -1.48 -4.47 15.97
CA ALA A 279 -1.36 -5.68 16.80
C ALA A 279 -0.46 -6.76 16.19
N SER A 280 -0.34 -6.82 14.87
CA SER A 280 0.31 -7.94 14.17
C SER A 280 1.57 -7.54 13.41
N VAL A 281 1.54 -6.45 12.64
CA VAL A 281 2.67 -6.05 11.78
C VAL A 281 3.69 -5.21 12.55
N TRP A 282 3.26 -4.34 13.46
CA TRP A 282 4.17 -3.51 14.27
C TRP A 282 5.17 -4.35 15.09
N PRO A 283 4.76 -5.45 15.75
CA PRO A 283 5.71 -6.38 16.37
C PRO A 283 6.69 -7.03 15.39
N MET A 284 6.25 -7.32 14.15
CA MET A 284 7.15 -7.85 13.11
C MET A 284 8.19 -6.80 12.66
N ILE A 285 7.85 -5.51 12.73
CA ILE A 285 8.79 -4.43 12.43
C ILE A 285 9.77 -4.27 13.58
N ALA A 286 9.29 -4.24 14.82
CA ALA A 286 10.13 -4.10 16.02
C ALA A 286 11.16 -5.24 16.16
N ASP A 287 10.83 -6.46 15.74
CA ASP A 287 11.74 -7.62 15.79
C ASP A 287 12.56 -7.82 14.49
N GLY A 288 12.43 -6.92 13.50
CA GLY A 288 13.22 -6.89 12.26
C GLY A 288 12.79 -7.88 11.18
N ARG A 289 11.69 -8.61 11.35
CA ARG A 289 11.14 -9.50 10.30
C ARG A 289 10.54 -8.73 9.13
N VAL A 290 10.06 -7.53 9.40
CA VAL A 290 9.53 -6.59 8.41
C VAL A 290 10.20 -5.24 8.63
N ARG A 291 10.54 -4.54 7.56
CA ARG A 291 11.11 -3.18 7.63
C ARG A 291 10.54 -2.30 6.52
N PRO A 292 10.45 -0.97 6.72
CA PRO A 292 10.14 -0.06 5.63
C PRO A 292 11.25 -0.14 4.57
N ILE A 293 10.85 -0.12 3.30
CA ILE A 293 11.77 -0.07 2.17
C ILE A 293 11.58 1.27 1.48
N ILE A 294 12.43 2.22 1.83
CA ILE A 294 12.43 3.56 1.24
C ILE A 294 13.49 3.62 0.14
N GLY A 295 13.04 3.68 -1.10
CA GLY A 295 13.92 3.72 -2.27
C GLY A 295 14.32 5.15 -2.67
N ALA A 296 13.56 6.15 -2.24
CA ALA A 296 13.89 7.56 -2.42
C ALA A 296 13.21 8.44 -1.38
N SER A 297 13.93 9.49 -0.93
CA SER A 297 13.39 10.58 -0.14
C SER A 297 13.60 11.89 -0.90
N MET A 298 12.56 12.71 -1.03
CA MET A 298 12.58 13.93 -1.84
C MET A 298 11.84 15.06 -1.10
N PRO A 299 12.25 16.35 -1.27
CA PRO A 299 11.45 17.47 -0.76
C PRO A 299 10.02 17.45 -1.33
N ILE A 300 9.03 17.83 -0.55
CA ILE A 300 7.62 17.79 -0.96
C ILE A 300 7.34 18.69 -2.18
N GLN A 301 8.11 19.76 -2.36
CA GLN A 301 8.03 20.62 -3.53
C GLN A 301 8.36 19.89 -4.85
N GLN A 302 8.99 18.72 -4.75
CA GLN A 302 9.30 17.83 -5.87
C GLN A 302 8.27 16.70 -6.06
N ALA A 303 7.05 16.86 -5.53
CA ALA A 303 6.00 15.85 -5.63
C ALA A 303 5.72 15.42 -7.08
N GLY A 304 5.75 16.34 -8.04
CA GLY A 304 5.61 16.02 -9.47
C GLY A 304 6.72 15.10 -10.00
N ASP A 305 7.98 15.33 -9.59
CA ASP A 305 9.10 14.44 -9.93
C ASP A 305 8.94 13.06 -9.29
N ALA A 306 8.53 13.01 -8.02
CA ALA A 306 8.27 11.77 -7.32
C ALA A 306 7.17 10.95 -8.01
N HIS A 307 6.09 11.59 -8.47
CA HIS A 307 5.03 10.95 -9.26
C HIS A 307 5.57 10.38 -10.58
N ARG A 308 6.40 11.14 -11.32
CA ARG A 308 7.03 10.67 -12.56
C ARG A 308 7.92 9.46 -12.33
N ARG A 309 8.75 9.47 -11.28
CA ARG A 309 9.60 8.34 -10.90
C ARG A 309 8.80 7.10 -10.54
N LEU A 310 7.71 7.26 -9.80
CA LEU A 310 6.80 6.15 -9.47
C LEU A 310 6.17 5.53 -10.74
N VAL A 311 5.74 6.38 -11.68
CA VAL A 311 5.14 5.95 -12.95
C VAL A 311 6.16 5.22 -13.83
N ALA A 312 7.38 5.73 -13.91
CA ALA A 312 8.50 5.12 -14.65
C ALA A 312 8.96 3.79 -14.03
N SER A 313 8.54 3.50 -12.78
CA SER A 313 8.99 2.32 -12.03
C SER A 313 10.52 2.27 -11.88
N ASP A 314 11.20 3.41 -11.75
CA ASP A 314 12.65 3.51 -11.59
C ASP A 314 13.11 3.40 -10.11
N VAL A 315 12.16 3.39 -9.19
CA VAL A 315 12.42 3.25 -7.76
C VAL A 315 11.96 1.87 -7.28
N THR A 316 12.76 1.25 -6.42
CA THR A 316 12.41 0.02 -5.71
C THR A 316 11.96 0.39 -4.29
N GLY A 317 10.82 -0.16 -3.84
CA GLY A 317 10.20 0.23 -2.56
C GLY A 317 9.33 1.48 -2.67
N LYS A 318 9.30 2.26 -1.59
CA LYS A 318 8.51 3.48 -1.45
C LYS A 318 9.31 4.74 -1.77
N ILE A 319 8.61 5.77 -2.22
CA ILE A 319 9.11 7.14 -2.26
C ILE A 319 8.44 7.88 -1.11
N VAL A 320 9.19 8.68 -0.35
CA VAL A 320 8.69 9.58 0.67
C VAL A 320 9.01 11.03 0.32
N LEU A 321 8.10 11.94 0.67
CA LEU A 321 8.22 13.38 0.50
C LEU A 321 8.42 14.01 1.87
N THR A 322 9.53 14.72 2.08
CA THR A 322 9.80 15.45 3.35
C THR A 322 9.21 16.86 3.31
N VAL A 323 8.57 17.26 4.38
CA VAL A 323 7.89 18.56 4.53
C VAL A 323 8.77 19.56 5.24
#